data_44448764e4d6851fd7cd3c744eb04587
#
_entry.id   44448764e4d6851fd7cd3c744eb04587
#
_cell.length_a   1.000
_cell.length_b   1.000
_cell.length_c   1.000
_cell.angle_alpha   90.00
_cell.angle_beta   90.00
_cell.angle_gamma   90.00
#
_symmetry.space_group_name_H-M   'P 1'
#
loop_
_entity.id
_entity.type
_entity.pdbx_description
1 polymer ?
#
loop_
_entity_poly.entity_id
_entity_poly.type
_entity_poly.pdbx_seq_one_letter_code
_entity_poly.pdbx_strand_id
1 'polypeptide(L)'
;MRRTAPLALALILAPACAAPAPAADATTTTPPAPTSETASETAPATPTTAPPSSHHGHGAPVADREVQRADERHLKNVTQLTFGGENAEAYFDHTGTELTLQVKRDGAGCDAIFRMNADGSKQRQVSPTMAKGGGRTTCAYILPSKQVVYASTHGHGPGCLDEPDRSQGYVWKVYPEFDIWVAGPEGENPKVLFKSDGYDAEATVCHKTGRIIFTSDKTGDLELYSMNADGSDVKQLTHTPGYDGGAFFSEDCSKVIWRASRPTGDELADYQRLLKMHLVRPSKLEIFVADVAADQTLTKTVQVTNNGKANFAPYMHPDNTRLLYVSNKGDPKGRDFDIYMVKVDGSGEERITTNPSFDGFPMFSPDGKKLVFSSNRANGTPGDTNVFMADWVD
;
A
#
# COMPACT_ATOMS: atom_id res chain seq x y z
N MET A 1 -40.88 -14.05 12.10
CA MET A 1 -39.41 -14.21 12.20
C MET A 1 -38.79 -13.52 11.00
N ARG A 2 -38.37 -12.28 11.16
CA ARG A 2 -37.69 -11.50 10.10
C ARG A 2 -36.19 -11.69 10.28
N ARG A 3 -35.53 -12.29 9.28
CA ARG A 3 -34.07 -12.42 9.23
C ARG A 3 -33.49 -11.07 8.81
N THR A 4 -32.79 -10.42 9.69
CA THR A 4 -31.96 -9.26 9.39
C THR A 4 -30.67 -9.76 8.74
N ALA A 5 -30.45 -9.38 7.50
CA ALA A 5 -29.16 -9.59 6.83
C ALA A 5 -28.10 -8.65 7.43
N PRO A 6 -26.86 -9.08 7.61
CA PRO A 6 -25.79 -8.18 8.09
C PRO A 6 -25.42 -7.19 6.98
N LEU A 7 -25.39 -5.91 7.32
CA LEU A 7 -24.87 -4.84 6.49
C LEU A 7 -23.38 -5.07 6.28
N ALA A 8 -22.97 -5.37 5.05
CA ALA A 8 -21.58 -5.47 4.67
C ALA A 8 -20.98 -4.06 4.60
N LEU A 9 -19.99 -3.80 5.43
CA LEU A 9 -19.20 -2.57 5.47
C LEU A 9 -18.36 -2.49 4.19
N ALA A 10 -18.56 -1.46 3.39
CA ALA A 10 -17.82 -1.27 2.15
C ALA A 10 -16.44 -0.67 2.44
N LEU A 11 -15.40 -1.44 2.19
CA LEU A 11 -14.00 -0.99 2.19
C LEU A 11 -13.58 -0.74 0.74
N ILE A 12 -13.12 0.47 0.43
CA ILE A 12 -12.58 0.83 -0.88
C ILE A 12 -11.07 0.54 -0.84
N LEU A 13 -10.59 -0.31 -1.73
CA LEU A 13 -9.18 -0.69 -1.80
C LEU A 13 -8.66 -0.62 -3.22
N ALA A 14 -7.53 0.05 -3.33
CA ALA A 14 -6.64 -0.05 -4.46
C ALA A 14 -5.97 -1.46 -4.49
N PRO A 15 -5.53 -1.94 -5.65
CA PRO A 15 -5.00 -3.29 -5.78
C PRO A 15 -3.67 -3.47 -5.06
N ALA A 16 -3.52 -4.65 -4.56
CA ALA A 16 -2.35 -5.44 -4.25
C ALA A 16 -1.30 -4.92 -3.26
N CYS A 17 -0.97 -3.65 -3.18
CA CYS A 17 -0.09 -3.13 -2.13
C CYS A 17 -0.85 -2.56 -0.93
N ALA A 18 -2.11 -2.15 -1.09
CA ALA A 18 -2.86 -1.46 -0.05
C ALA A 18 -3.61 -2.41 0.91
N ALA A 19 -3.51 -2.13 2.20
CA ALA A 19 -4.37 -2.72 3.22
C ALA A 19 -5.68 -1.93 3.36
N PRO A 20 -6.75 -2.54 3.91
CA PRO A 20 -8.06 -1.88 4.00
C PRO A 20 -8.07 -0.73 5.00
N ALA A 21 -8.53 0.44 4.57
CA ALA A 21 -8.97 1.48 5.48
C ALA A 21 -10.36 1.13 6.05
N PRO A 22 -10.62 1.32 7.36
CA PRO A 22 -11.94 1.06 7.95
C PRO A 22 -12.96 2.08 7.47
N ALA A 23 -14.13 1.61 7.01
CA ALA A 23 -15.23 2.48 6.59
C ALA A 23 -15.96 3.09 7.79
N ALA A 24 -16.27 4.37 7.71
CA ALA A 24 -17.11 5.07 8.67
C ALA A 24 -18.59 4.58 8.60
N ASP A 25 -19.24 4.47 9.76
CA ASP A 25 -20.66 4.18 9.88
C ASP A 25 -21.50 5.35 9.30
N ALA A 26 -22.11 5.14 8.14
CA ALA A 26 -23.10 6.06 7.61
C ALA A 26 -24.47 5.77 8.21
N THR A 27 -24.90 6.57 9.17
CA THR A 27 -26.30 6.62 9.61
C THR A 27 -27.14 7.23 8.50
N THR A 28 -28.00 6.42 7.91
CA THR A 28 -29.00 6.84 6.92
C THR A 28 -30.06 7.74 7.55
N THR A 29 -30.06 9.01 7.20
CA THR A 29 -31.26 9.87 7.33
C THR A 29 -31.88 10.05 5.95
N THR A 30 -33.10 9.57 5.82
CA THR A 30 -33.94 9.71 4.61
C THR A 30 -34.32 11.18 4.40
N PRO A 31 -34.19 11.78 3.20
CA PRO A 31 -34.70 13.11 2.92
C PRO A 31 -36.23 13.07 2.60
N PRO A 32 -37.00 14.10 2.95
CA PRO A 32 -38.40 14.24 2.54
C PRO A 32 -38.48 14.72 1.07
N ALA A 33 -39.60 14.39 0.43
CA ALA A 33 -39.91 14.65 -0.95
C ALA A 33 -40.08 16.15 -1.29
N PRO A 34 -39.87 16.56 -2.57
CA PRO A 34 -39.88 17.96 -2.97
C PRO A 34 -41.28 18.49 -3.19
N THR A 35 -41.60 19.67 -2.63
CA THR A 35 -42.73 20.50 -3.05
C THR A 35 -42.25 21.55 -4.05
N SER A 36 -42.98 21.65 -5.13
CA SER A 36 -42.85 22.66 -6.20
C SER A 36 -43.36 24.03 -5.73
N GLU A 37 -42.63 25.12 -6.06
CA GLU A 37 -43.26 26.39 -6.41
C GLU A 37 -42.27 27.38 -7.10
N THR A 38 -42.71 27.77 -8.23
CA THR A 38 -42.64 28.97 -9.11
C THR A 38 -41.55 30.03 -8.97
N ALA A 39 -41.10 30.39 -10.16
CA ALA A 39 -40.16 31.43 -10.55
C ALA A 39 -40.56 32.87 -10.14
N SER A 40 -39.54 33.70 -9.93
CA SER A 40 -39.59 35.16 -10.22
C SER A 40 -38.18 35.66 -10.58
N GLU A 41 -38.16 36.39 -11.67
CA GLU A 41 -37.06 37.00 -12.39
C GLU A 41 -36.68 38.33 -11.74
N THR A 42 -35.37 38.64 -11.62
CA THR A 42 -34.82 39.99 -11.82
C THR A 42 -33.26 39.99 -11.85
N ALA A 43 -32.71 40.68 -12.84
CA ALA A 43 -31.29 40.92 -13.08
C ALA A 43 -30.79 42.20 -12.35
N PRO A 44 -29.56 42.71 -12.64
CA PRO A 44 -28.21 42.20 -12.36
C PRO A 44 -27.43 43.12 -11.40
N ALA A 45 -26.38 42.64 -10.74
CA ALA A 45 -25.45 43.49 -9.97
C ALA A 45 -23.98 43.11 -10.29
N THR A 46 -23.21 44.16 -10.41
CA THR A 46 -21.83 44.39 -10.80
C THR A 46 -20.77 43.53 -10.06
N PRO A 47 -19.56 43.38 -10.64
CA PRO A 47 -18.53 42.49 -10.09
C PRO A 47 -17.78 43.15 -8.94
N THR A 48 -17.74 42.47 -7.81
CA THR A 48 -16.89 42.80 -6.68
C THR A 48 -15.64 41.92 -6.71
N THR A 49 -14.49 42.57 -6.72
CA THR A 49 -13.15 41.96 -6.71
C THR A 49 -12.97 41.04 -5.50
N ALA A 50 -12.60 39.77 -5.76
CA ALA A 50 -12.21 38.82 -4.76
C ALA A 50 -10.86 39.22 -4.12
N PRO A 51 -10.68 39.06 -2.79
CA PRO A 51 -9.38 39.20 -2.14
C PRO A 51 -8.48 38.00 -2.46
N PRO A 52 -7.14 38.12 -2.37
CA PRO A 52 -6.20 37.07 -2.75
C PRO A 52 -6.34 35.84 -1.86
N SER A 53 -6.26 34.69 -2.48
CA SER A 53 -6.27 33.39 -1.82
C SER A 53 -5.17 33.30 -0.77
N SER A 54 -5.58 33.20 0.49
CA SER A 54 -4.71 32.90 1.61
C SER A 54 -4.13 31.51 1.48
N HIS A 55 -2.83 31.41 1.65
CA HIS A 55 -2.06 30.18 1.78
C HIS A 55 -2.79 29.18 2.70
N HIS A 56 -2.87 27.93 2.26
CA HIS A 56 -3.27 26.83 3.13
C HIS A 56 -2.24 26.75 4.26
N GLY A 57 -2.63 27.25 5.42
CA GLY A 57 -1.87 27.12 6.64
C GLY A 57 -1.77 25.63 6.98
N HIS A 58 -0.59 25.16 7.29
CA HIS A 58 -0.39 23.91 8.00
C HIS A 58 -1.28 23.96 9.24
N GLY A 59 -2.25 23.06 9.34
CA GLY A 59 -3.08 22.94 10.51
C GLY A 59 -2.19 22.78 11.74
N ALA A 60 -2.46 23.53 12.80
CA ALA A 60 -1.77 23.37 14.06
C ALA A 60 -1.89 21.91 14.52
N PRO A 61 -0.85 21.32 15.15
CA PRO A 61 -0.93 19.97 15.68
C PRO A 61 -2.17 19.87 16.56
N VAL A 62 -3.00 18.87 16.31
CA VAL A 62 -4.19 18.62 17.14
C VAL A 62 -3.70 18.07 18.47
N ALA A 63 -3.71 18.92 19.51
CA ALA A 63 -3.00 18.73 20.77
C ALA A 63 -3.49 17.56 21.65
N ASP A 64 -4.55 16.82 21.28
CA ASP A 64 -5.19 15.85 22.15
C ASP A 64 -5.43 14.47 21.51
N ARG A 65 -4.73 14.12 20.43
CA ARG A 65 -4.83 12.78 19.85
C ARG A 65 -3.56 11.99 20.11
N GLU A 66 -3.73 10.86 20.72
CA GLU A 66 -2.62 9.99 21.14
C GLU A 66 -1.85 9.45 19.93
N VAL A 67 -0.84 10.19 19.50
CA VAL A 67 0.06 9.80 18.41
C VAL A 67 0.98 8.68 18.87
N GLN A 68 1.48 8.78 20.11
CA GLN A 68 2.33 7.78 20.74
C GLN A 68 1.58 7.10 21.88
N ARG A 69 1.58 5.77 21.90
CA ARG A 69 0.96 4.95 22.93
C ARG A 69 2.01 4.41 23.91
N ALA A 70 1.65 4.37 25.18
CA ALA A 70 2.58 3.94 26.23
C ALA A 70 2.92 2.45 26.18
N ASP A 71 2.01 1.64 25.63
CA ASP A 71 2.13 0.18 25.50
C ASP A 71 2.86 -0.27 24.22
N GLU A 72 3.13 0.64 23.29
CA GLU A 72 3.95 0.41 22.07
C GLU A 72 5.43 0.58 22.41
N ARG A 73 6.00 -0.38 23.14
CA ARG A 73 7.32 -0.26 23.78
C ARG A 73 8.48 -0.03 22.83
N HIS A 74 8.37 -0.52 21.57
CA HIS A 74 9.39 -0.39 20.53
C HIS A 74 9.35 0.96 19.80
N LEU A 75 8.27 1.71 19.93
CA LEU A 75 8.07 2.99 19.23
C LEU A 75 8.28 4.15 20.20
N LYS A 76 9.24 5.01 19.91
CA LYS A 76 9.51 6.25 20.65
C LYS A 76 9.47 7.46 19.73
N ASN A 77 9.16 8.61 20.29
CA ASN A 77 9.15 9.88 19.57
C ASN A 77 8.31 9.82 18.27
N VAL A 78 7.14 9.18 18.34
CA VAL A 78 6.26 9.00 17.17
C VAL A 78 5.82 10.36 16.64
N THR A 79 6.06 10.61 15.37
CA THR A 79 5.76 11.88 14.69
C THR A 79 4.92 11.61 13.45
N GLN A 80 3.86 12.38 13.27
CA GLN A 80 3.03 12.34 12.06
C GLN A 80 3.69 13.15 10.94
N LEU A 81 3.86 12.54 9.74
CA LEU A 81 4.53 13.16 8.59
C LEU A 81 3.57 13.68 7.53
N THR A 82 2.36 13.11 7.44
CA THR A 82 1.33 13.53 6.47
C THR A 82 0.01 13.83 7.17
N PHE A 83 -0.83 14.67 6.54
CA PHE A 83 -2.06 15.17 7.15
C PHE A 83 -3.19 15.20 6.12
N GLY A 84 -4.25 14.42 6.37
CA GLY A 84 -5.45 14.35 5.53
C GLY A 84 -5.32 13.50 4.27
N GLY A 85 -6.42 12.87 3.84
CA GLY A 85 -6.48 11.94 2.74
C GLY A 85 -5.93 10.55 3.07
N GLU A 86 -5.72 9.74 2.03
CA GLU A 86 -5.12 8.41 2.17
C GLU A 86 -3.63 8.49 1.79
N ASN A 87 -2.73 8.31 2.77
CA ASN A 87 -1.27 8.33 2.60
C ASN A 87 -0.71 7.02 3.14
N ALA A 88 -0.17 6.19 2.26
CA ALA A 88 0.26 4.85 2.63
C ALA A 88 1.57 4.46 1.91
N GLU A 89 2.13 3.31 2.29
CA GLU A 89 3.27 2.71 1.61
C GLU A 89 4.47 3.67 1.49
N ALA A 90 4.83 4.28 2.63
CA ALA A 90 6.00 5.14 2.68
C ALA A 90 7.27 4.29 2.80
N TYR A 91 8.13 4.36 1.78
CA TYR A 91 9.33 3.56 1.69
C TYR A 91 10.59 4.40 1.57
N PHE A 92 11.60 4.11 2.42
CA PHE A 92 12.88 4.82 2.42
C PHE A 92 13.67 4.58 1.14
N ASP A 93 14.43 5.60 0.76
CA ASP A 93 15.58 5.42 -0.14
C ASP A 93 16.76 4.75 0.61
N HIS A 94 17.76 4.30 -0.15
CA HIS A 94 18.94 3.63 0.40
C HIS A 94 19.77 4.48 1.38
N THR A 95 19.55 5.79 1.44
CA THR A 95 20.23 6.70 2.38
C THR A 95 19.41 6.98 3.64
N GLY A 96 18.13 6.59 3.67
CA GLY A 96 17.22 6.90 4.76
C GLY A 96 16.81 8.38 4.83
N THR A 97 17.08 9.17 3.78
CA THR A 97 16.82 10.62 3.78
C THR A 97 15.55 11.03 3.07
N GLU A 98 15.02 10.18 2.21
CA GLU A 98 13.81 10.43 1.43
C GLU A 98 12.86 9.24 1.50
N LEU A 99 11.59 9.52 1.25
CA LEU A 99 10.50 8.53 1.18
C LEU A 99 9.76 8.68 -0.15
N THR A 100 9.38 7.57 -0.78
CA THR A 100 8.23 7.51 -1.67
C THR A 100 6.99 7.19 -0.86
N LEU A 101 5.81 7.59 -1.34
CA LEU A 101 4.54 7.19 -0.75
C LEU A 101 3.42 7.22 -1.79
N GLN A 102 2.41 6.39 -1.57
CA GLN A 102 1.16 6.39 -2.32
C GLN A 102 0.19 7.35 -1.65
N VAL A 103 -0.41 8.24 -2.44
CA VAL A 103 -1.27 9.31 -1.93
C VAL A 103 -2.53 9.41 -2.75
N LYS A 104 -3.69 9.39 -2.06
CA LYS A 104 -4.98 9.76 -2.64
C LYS A 104 -5.54 10.96 -1.90
N ARG A 105 -5.71 12.06 -2.61
CA ARG A 105 -6.28 13.31 -2.10
C ARG A 105 -7.79 13.35 -2.35
N ASP A 106 -8.49 14.12 -1.54
CA ASP A 106 -9.92 14.38 -1.74
C ASP A 106 -10.18 14.88 -3.17
N GLY A 107 -11.15 14.27 -3.85
CA GLY A 107 -11.47 14.57 -5.24
C GLY A 107 -10.52 13.97 -6.28
N ALA A 108 -9.42 13.32 -5.89
CA ALA A 108 -8.64 12.47 -6.78
C ALA A 108 -9.34 11.12 -6.93
N GLY A 109 -9.61 10.67 -8.13
CA GLY A 109 -10.30 9.38 -8.35
C GLY A 109 -9.46 8.17 -7.94
N CYS A 110 -8.12 8.27 -7.94
CA CYS A 110 -7.19 7.19 -7.60
C CYS A 110 -5.85 7.73 -7.09
N ASP A 111 -5.01 6.80 -6.69
CA ASP A 111 -3.74 7.05 -6.05
C ASP A 111 -2.70 7.61 -7.03
N ALA A 112 -1.81 8.45 -6.50
CA ALA A 112 -0.63 8.97 -7.17
C ALA A 112 0.62 8.73 -6.33
N ILE A 113 1.79 8.66 -6.96
CA ILE A 113 3.06 8.52 -6.25
C ILE A 113 3.65 9.88 -5.93
N PHE A 114 3.99 10.05 -4.67
CA PHE A 114 4.69 11.22 -4.14
C PHE A 114 6.07 10.83 -3.63
N ARG A 115 6.90 11.85 -3.49
CA ARG A 115 8.21 11.78 -2.85
C ARG A 115 8.32 12.91 -1.84
N MET A 116 8.98 12.66 -0.71
CA MET A 116 9.22 13.65 0.33
C MET A 116 10.54 13.38 1.07
N ASN A 117 11.04 14.35 1.81
CA ASN A 117 12.10 14.10 2.77
C ASN A 117 11.60 13.20 3.91
N ALA A 118 12.51 12.49 4.58
CA ALA A 118 12.14 11.63 5.72
C ALA A 118 11.54 12.38 6.92
N ASP A 119 11.70 13.71 6.97
CA ASP A 119 11.05 14.58 7.97
C ASP A 119 9.63 15.03 7.58
N GLY A 120 9.08 14.51 6.45
CA GLY A 120 7.78 14.88 5.91
C GLY A 120 7.76 16.16 5.06
N SER A 121 8.87 16.86 4.95
CA SER A 121 8.98 18.10 4.16
C SER A 121 9.13 17.81 2.65
N LYS A 122 8.95 18.84 1.82
CA LYS A 122 9.14 18.82 0.36
C LYS A 122 8.32 17.74 -0.36
N GLN A 123 7.09 17.53 0.08
CA GLN A 123 6.17 16.60 -0.60
C GLN A 123 5.89 17.07 -2.03
N ARG A 124 6.07 16.16 -3.00
CA ARG A 124 5.81 16.41 -4.42
C ARG A 124 5.37 15.16 -5.15
N GLN A 125 4.45 15.31 -6.09
CA GLN A 125 4.01 14.21 -6.94
C GLN A 125 5.07 13.91 -8.01
N VAL A 126 5.44 12.63 -8.16
CA VAL A 126 6.42 12.13 -9.14
C VAL A 126 5.81 11.20 -10.20
N SER A 127 4.60 10.67 -10.00
CA SER A 127 3.84 10.05 -11.08
C SER A 127 3.15 11.12 -11.95
N PRO A 128 2.79 10.83 -13.21
CA PRO A 128 2.05 11.77 -14.04
C PRO A 128 0.74 12.23 -13.38
N THR A 129 0.47 13.55 -13.38
CA THR A 129 -0.80 14.09 -12.90
C THR A 129 -1.93 13.77 -13.86
N MET A 130 -3.19 13.77 -13.42
CA MET A 130 -4.35 13.54 -14.29
C MET A 130 -4.37 14.50 -15.47
N ALA A 131 -4.01 15.77 -15.28
CA ALA A 131 -3.89 16.77 -16.35
C ALA A 131 -2.78 16.44 -17.38
N LYS A 132 -1.85 15.56 -17.05
CA LYS A 132 -0.77 15.07 -17.92
C LYS A 132 -0.96 13.61 -18.33
N GLY A 133 -2.20 13.14 -18.35
CA GLY A 133 -2.52 11.76 -18.73
C GLY A 133 -2.24 10.72 -17.67
N GLY A 134 -2.22 11.11 -16.38
CA GLY A 134 -2.02 10.17 -15.27
C GLY A 134 -3.11 9.12 -15.17
N GLY A 135 -2.77 8.01 -14.55
CA GLY A 135 -3.63 6.88 -14.24
C GLY A 135 -3.53 6.48 -12.77
N ARG A 136 -4.10 5.34 -12.41
CA ARG A 136 -3.90 4.73 -11.09
C ARG A 136 -2.44 4.31 -10.93
N THR A 137 -1.86 4.55 -9.77
CA THR A 137 -0.50 4.14 -9.44
C THR A 137 -0.46 3.34 -8.13
N THR A 138 0.56 2.53 -7.96
CA THR A 138 0.80 1.81 -6.69
C THR A 138 2.27 1.49 -6.51
N CYS A 139 2.68 1.22 -5.25
CA CYS A 139 3.99 0.69 -4.88
C CYS A 139 5.16 1.38 -5.59
N ALA A 140 5.75 2.36 -4.97
CA ALA A 140 6.88 3.07 -5.54
C ALA A 140 8.15 2.92 -4.69
N TYR A 141 9.31 2.88 -5.35
CA TYR A 141 10.58 2.74 -4.69
C TYR A 141 11.66 3.63 -5.35
N ILE A 142 12.60 4.13 -4.56
CA ILE A 142 13.71 4.94 -5.06
C ILE A 142 14.90 4.02 -5.36
N LEU A 143 15.32 3.98 -6.63
CA LEU A 143 16.51 3.28 -7.06
C LEU A 143 17.80 3.93 -6.50
N PRO A 144 18.92 3.22 -6.39
CA PRO A 144 20.21 3.85 -6.04
C PRO A 144 20.61 5.00 -6.97
N SER A 145 20.14 5.00 -8.22
CA SER A 145 20.30 6.10 -9.19
C SER A 145 19.46 7.34 -8.90
N LYS A 146 18.63 7.32 -7.83
CA LYS A 146 17.62 8.32 -7.47
C LYS A 146 16.39 8.37 -8.37
N GLN A 147 16.33 7.57 -9.43
CA GLN A 147 15.11 7.36 -10.21
C GLN A 147 14.03 6.71 -9.34
N VAL A 148 12.77 6.88 -9.73
CA VAL A 148 11.60 6.28 -9.03
C VAL A 148 11.02 5.18 -9.91
N VAL A 149 10.96 3.95 -9.39
CA VAL A 149 10.21 2.84 -9.98
C VAL A 149 8.83 2.77 -9.35
N TYR A 150 7.79 2.56 -10.14
CA TYR A 150 6.40 2.44 -9.66
C TYR A 150 5.55 1.67 -10.66
N ALA A 151 4.43 1.11 -10.20
CA ALA A 151 3.43 0.54 -11.10
C ALA A 151 2.37 1.57 -11.45
N SER A 152 1.92 1.58 -12.72
CA SER A 152 0.91 2.54 -13.19
C SER A 152 0.14 2.06 -14.41
N THR A 153 -1.13 2.50 -14.48
CA THR A 153 -2.03 2.23 -15.61
C THR A 153 -2.02 3.33 -16.68
N HIS A 154 -1.26 4.40 -16.50
CA HIS A 154 -1.30 5.57 -17.39
C HIS A 154 -0.88 5.27 -18.85
N GLY A 155 -0.14 4.18 -19.09
CA GLY A 155 0.20 3.71 -20.42
C GLY A 155 -0.97 3.15 -21.22
N HIS A 156 -2.05 2.77 -20.55
CA HIS A 156 -3.27 2.24 -21.15
C HIS A 156 -4.39 3.30 -21.28
N GLY A 157 -4.11 4.52 -20.90
CA GLY A 157 -5.02 5.66 -20.98
C GLY A 157 -5.06 6.49 -19.70
N PRO A 158 -5.57 7.72 -19.79
CA PRO A 158 -5.70 8.59 -18.63
C PRO A 158 -6.90 8.19 -17.76
N GLY A 159 -6.77 8.48 -16.47
CA GLY A 159 -7.87 8.35 -15.52
C GLY A 159 -7.77 7.11 -14.64
N CYS A 160 -8.73 7.00 -13.74
CA CYS A 160 -8.82 5.91 -12.78
C CYS A 160 -9.69 4.79 -13.34
N LEU A 161 -9.22 3.57 -13.17
CA LEU A 161 -9.99 2.38 -13.54
C LEU A 161 -11.11 2.12 -12.53
N ASP A 162 -12.16 1.42 -12.98
CA ASP A 162 -13.31 1.10 -12.16
C ASP A 162 -12.94 0.19 -10.98
N GLU A 163 -13.58 0.44 -9.83
CA GLU A 163 -13.46 -0.41 -8.66
C GLU A 163 -14.01 -1.83 -8.93
N PRO A 164 -13.50 -2.87 -8.23
CA PRO A 164 -13.95 -4.24 -8.42
C PRO A 164 -15.42 -4.42 -8.07
N ASP A 165 -16.09 -5.30 -8.82
CA ASP A 165 -17.43 -5.77 -8.45
C ASP A 165 -17.39 -6.52 -7.11
N ARG A 166 -18.10 -5.97 -6.15
CA ARG A 166 -18.18 -6.51 -4.78
C ARG A 166 -19.17 -7.63 -4.60
N SER A 167 -19.86 -8.06 -5.65
CA SER A 167 -20.74 -9.24 -5.62
C SER A 167 -20.00 -10.52 -5.26
N GLN A 168 -18.68 -10.55 -5.51
CA GLN A 168 -17.78 -11.64 -5.14
C GLN A 168 -17.33 -11.60 -3.67
N GLY A 169 -17.82 -10.66 -2.86
CA GLY A 169 -17.38 -10.41 -1.49
C GLY A 169 -16.12 -9.53 -1.45
N TYR A 170 -15.29 -9.72 -0.41
CA TYR A 170 -14.04 -8.98 -0.28
C TYR A 170 -12.97 -9.55 -1.22
N VAL A 171 -12.65 -8.80 -2.25
CA VAL A 171 -11.66 -9.14 -3.28
C VAL A 171 -10.81 -7.91 -3.64
N TRP A 172 -9.58 -8.16 -4.05
CA TRP A 172 -8.73 -7.18 -4.72
C TRP A 172 -8.80 -7.39 -6.23
N LYS A 173 -8.75 -6.29 -6.98
CA LYS A 173 -8.65 -6.35 -8.44
C LYS A 173 -7.18 -6.20 -8.84
N VAL A 174 -6.67 -7.18 -9.57
CA VAL A 174 -5.36 -7.16 -10.21
C VAL A 174 -5.57 -6.67 -11.64
N TYR A 175 -5.43 -5.35 -11.81
CA TYR A 175 -5.72 -4.71 -13.10
C TYR A 175 -4.64 -5.06 -14.13
N PRO A 176 -4.99 -5.69 -15.28
CA PRO A 176 -4.00 -6.04 -16.32
C PRO A 176 -3.38 -4.82 -16.98
N GLU A 177 -3.90 -3.63 -16.72
CA GLU A 177 -3.38 -2.36 -17.20
C GLU A 177 -2.19 -1.83 -16.40
N PHE A 178 -1.81 -2.48 -15.29
CA PHE A 178 -0.61 -2.09 -14.58
C PHE A 178 0.64 -2.58 -15.28
N ASP A 179 1.51 -1.64 -15.65
CA ASP A 179 2.88 -1.87 -16.08
C ASP A 179 3.85 -1.28 -15.06
N ILE A 180 5.11 -1.75 -15.05
CA ILE A 180 6.17 -1.18 -14.22
C ILE A 180 6.88 -0.07 -15.00
N TRP A 181 6.94 1.10 -14.39
CA TRP A 181 7.53 2.32 -14.95
C TRP A 181 8.73 2.77 -14.13
N VAL A 182 9.63 3.50 -14.78
CA VAL A 182 10.70 4.25 -14.13
C VAL A 182 10.69 5.69 -14.63
N ALA A 183 10.84 6.64 -13.71
CA ALA A 183 10.93 8.07 -14.02
C ALA A 183 12.18 8.66 -13.34
N GLY A 184 12.57 9.86 -13.76
CA GLY A 184 13.62 10.61 -13.09
C GLY A 184 13.25 11.05 -11.68
N PRO A 185 14.17 11.61 -10.90
CA PRO A 185 13.97 11.96 -9.50
C PRO A 185 12.78 12.89 -9.21
N GLU A 186 12.41 13.73 -10.15
CA GLU A 186 11.26 14.65 -10.05
C GLU A 186 10.05 14.18 -10.89
N GLY A 187 10.06 12.89 -11.33
CA GLY A 187 8.99 12.30 -12.14
C GLY A 187 9.12 12.59 -13.63
N GLU A 188 10.22 13.17 -14.07
CA GLU A 188 10.46 13.50 -15.48
C GLU A 188 10.77 12.25 -16.31
N ASN A 189 10.41 12.33 -17.61
CA ASN A 189 10.69 11.31 -18.63
C ASN A 189 10.29 9.88 -18.20
N PRO A 190 9.05 9.63 -17.77
CA PRO A 190 8.61 8.29 -17.42
C PRO A 190 8.69 7.36 -18.63
N LYS A 191 9.19 6.15 -18.44
CA LYS A 191 9.27 5.10 -19.45
C LYS A 191 8.90 3.74 -18.86
N VAL A 192 8.31 2.89 -19.67
CA VAL A 192 8.05 1.48 -19.30
C VAL A 192 9.38 0.78 -19.03
N LEU A 193 9.47 0.13 -17.89
CA LEU A 193 10.59 -0.71 -17.51
C LEU A 193 10.27 -2.20 -17.74
N PHE A 194 9.04 -2.61 -17.40
CA PHE A 194 8.53 -3.95 -17.68
C PHE A 194 7.02 -3.89 -18.01
N LYS A 195 6.60 -4.75 -18.92
CA LYS A 195 5.22 -4.89 -19.39
C LYS A 195 4.95 -6.31 -19.87
N SER A 196 3.79 -6.86 -19.51
CA SER A 196 3.21 -8.08 -20.09
C SER A 196 1.77 -7.80 -20.57
N ASP A 197 1.04 -8.86 -20.94
CA ASP A 197 -0.40 -8.75 -21.26
C ASP A 197 -1.29 -8.78 -20.00
N GLY A 198 -0.70 -8.83 -18.81
CA GLY A 198 -1.38 -8.96 -17.53
C GLY A 198 -0.93 -7.95 -16.49
N TYR A 199 -1.20 -8.26 -15.22
CA TYR A 199 -0.86 -7.45 -14.06
C TYR A 199 0.64 -7.49 -13.78
N ASP A 200 1.30 -6.34 -13.84
CA ASP A 200 2.71 -6.15 -13.49
C ASP A 200 2.85 -5.02 -12.48
N ALA A 201 3.06 -5.35 -11.19
CA ALA A 201 3.08 -4.36 -10.12
C ALA A 201 3.91 -4.79 -8.90
N GLU A 202 3.76 -4.06 -7.79
CA GLU A 202 4.39 -4.36 -6.49
C GLU A 202 5.93 -4.38 -6.56
N ALA A 203 6.51 -3.51 -7.38
CA ALA A 203 7.95 -3.45 -7.57
C ALA A 203 8.66 -2.84 -6.36
N THR A 204 9.62 -3.58 -5.79
CA THR A 204 10.54 -3.11 -4.75
C THR A 204 12.00 -3.34 -5.17
N VAL A 205 12.94 -2.72 -4.46
CA VAL A 205 14.34 -2.63 -4.90
C VAL A 205 15.29 -3.15 -3.83
N CYS A 206 16.24 -3.97 -4.24
CA CYS A 206 17.45 -4.22 -3.45
C CYS A 206 18.34 -2.99 -3.48
N HIS A 207 18.51 -2.30 -2.37
CA HIS A 207 19.28 -1.06 -2.29
C HIS A 207 20.77 -1.22 -2.67
N LYS A 208 21.37 -2.39 -2.44
CA LYS A 208 22.79 -2.64 -2.77
C LYS A 208 23.06 -2.80 -4.25
N THR A 209 22.17 -3.50 -4.96
CA THR A 209 22.42 -3.89 -6.36
C THR A 209 21.54 -3.14 -7.36
N GLY A 210 20.45 -2.53 -6.89
CA GLY A 210 19.42 -1.96 -7.72
C GLY A 210 18.50 -3.03 -8.37
N ARG A 211 18.65 -4.32 -8.05
CA ARG A 211 17.78 -5.37 -8.57
C ARG A 211 16.36 -5.15 -8.07
N ILE A 212 15.40 -5.32 -8.95
CA ILE A 212 13.98 -5.12 -8.71
C ILE A 212 13.32 -6.49 -8.55
N ILE A 213 12.43 -6.65 -7.57
CA ILE A 213 11.50 -7.75 -7.45
C ILE A 213 10.08 -7.21 -7.62
N PHE A 214 9.20 -7.96 -8.29
CA PHE A 214 7.85 -7.53 -8.60
C PHE A 214 6.90 -8.73 -8.76
N THR A 215 5.60 -8.46 -8.74
CA THR A 215 4.55 -9.44 -8.97
C THR A 215 4.06 -9.34 -10.41
N SER A 216 3.86 -10.49 -11.09
CA SER A 216 3.29 -10.55 -12.44
C SER A 216 2.45 -11.81 -12.62
N ASP A 217 1.34 -11.70 -13.36
CA ASP A 217 0.51 -12.84 -13.75
C ASP A 217 0.78 -13.32 -15.18
N LYS A 218 1.91 -12.91 -15.79
CA LYS A 218 2.29 -13.22 -17.20
C LYS A 218 2.31 -14.73 -17.53
N THR A 219 2.43 -15.60 -16.55
CA THR A 219 2.38 -17.06 -16.74
C THR A 219 1.02 -17.68 -16.40
N GLY A 220 0.00 -16.85 -16.12
CA GLY A 220 -1.36 -17.28 -15.80
C GLY A 220 -1.61 -17.50 -14.31
N ASP A 221 -0.60 -17.20 -13.46
CA ASP A 221 -0.70 -17.15 -12.00
C ASP A 221 0.08 -15.95 -11.48
N LEU A 222 -0.26 -15.47 -10.29
CA LEU A 222 0.42 -14.34 -9.64
C LEU A 222 1.70 -14.83 -8.96
N GLU A 223 2.83 -14.55 -9.60
CA GLU A 223 4.14 -15.03 -9.21
C GLU A 223 5.14 -13.89 -9.01
N LEU A 224 6.17 -14.15 -8.23
CA LEU A 224 7.30 -13.22 -8.09
C LEU A 224 8.25 -13.34 -9.26
N TYR A 225 8.69 -12.19 -9.74
CA TYR A 225 9.74 -12.03 -10.75
C TYR A 225 10.82 -11.09 -10.24
N SER A 226 12.02 -11.20 -10.77
CA SER A 226 13.06 -10.20 -10.56
C SER A 226 13.70 -9.77 -11.87
N MET A 227 14.26 -8.56 -11.90
CA MET A 227 14.95 -7.99 -13.06
C MET A 227 16.06 -7.02 -12.62
N ASN A 228 16.97 -6.70 -13.51
CA ASN A 228 17.92 -5.62 -13.30
C ASN A 228 17.22 -4.25 -13.29
N ALA A 229 17.89 -3.21 -12.77
CA ALA A 229 17.36 -1.85 -12.73
C ALA A 229 17.05 -1.24 -14.12
N ASP A 230 17.61 -1.79 -15.18
CA ASP A 230 17.35 -1.39 -16.57
C ASP A 230 16.23 -2.20 -17.25
N GLY A 231 15.57 -3.14 -16.53
CA GLY A 231 14.55 -4.03 -17.04
C GLY A 231 15.08 -5.32 -17.68
N SER A 232 16.38 -5.52 -17.77
CA SER A 232 16.98 -6.75 -18.33
C SER A 232 17.02 -7.90 -17.32
N ASP A 233 17.37 -9.10 -17.77
CA ASP A 233 17.55 -10.32 -16.95
C ASP A 233 16.32 -10.62 -16.08
N VAL A 234 15.14 -10.65 -16.70
CA VAL A 234 13.88 -11.01 -16.02
C VAL A 234 13.85 -12.48 -15.68
N LYS A 235 13.63 -12.81 -14.40
CA LYS A 235 13.57 -14.19 -13.88
C LYS A 235 12.31 -14.41 -13.08
N GLN A 236 11.61 -15.50 -13.30
CA GLN A 236 10.55 -15.96 -12.42
C GLN A 236 11.16 -16.63 -11.19
N LEU A 237 10.64 -16.31 -10.01
CA LEU A 237 11.18 -16.75 -8.73
C LEU A 237 10.29 -17.75 -8.00
N THR A 238 8.97 -17.68 -8.21
CA THR A 238 7.99 -18.58 -7.60
C THR A 238 7.18 -19.31 -8.67
N HIS A 239 6.66 -20.50 -8.35
CA HIS A 239 6.00 -21.41 -9.30
C HIS A 239 4.88 -22.23 -8.64
N THR A 240 4.45 -21.87 -7.45
CA THR A 240 3.45 -22.63 -6.68
C THR A 240 2.08 -22.03 -6.88
N PRO A 241 1.06 -22.82 -7.28
CA PRO A 241 -0.28 -22.27 -7.48
C PRO A 241 -0.82 -21.50 -6.28
N GLY A 242 -1.29 -20.27 -6.53
CA GLY A 242 -1.76 -19.32 -5.54
C GLY A 242 -1.10 -17.95 -5.72
N TYR A 243 -1.56 -16.97 -4.96
CA TYR A 243 -0.99 -15.64 -5.00
C TYR A 243 0.41 -15.61 -4.35
N ASP A 244 1.40 -15.11 -5.05
CA ASP A 244 2.70 -14.69 -4.53
C ASP A 244 2.93 -13.21 -4.87
N GLY A 245 3.09 -12.33 -3.87
CA GLY A 245 3.24 -10.90 -4.13
C GLY A 245 3.68 -10.06 -2.94
N GLY A 246 3.84 -8.75 -3.19
CA GLY A 246 4.25 -7.78 -2.19
C GLY A 246 5.58 -8.11 -1.55
N ALA A 247 6.57 -8.46 -2.37
CA ALA A 247 7.87 -8.91 -1.91
C ALA A 247 8.83 -7.77 -1.63
N PHE A 248 9.70 -7.96 -0.63
CA PHE A 248 10.80 -7.05 -0.30
C PHE A 248 12.11 -7.84 -0.18
N PHE A 249 13.20 -7.20 -0.55
CA PHE A 249 14.53 -7.69 -0.18
C PHE A 249 14.86 -7.32 1.28
N SER A 250 15.67 -8.14 1.94
CA SER A 250 16.38 -7.70 3.14
C SER A 250 17.37 -6.58 2.79
N GLU A 251 17.79 -5.78 3.79
CA GLU A 251 18.69 -4.65 3.57
C GLU A 251 20.02 -5.07 2.90
N ASP A 252 20.53 -6.25 3.23
CA ASP A 252 21.73 -6.82 2.61
C ASP A 252 21.45 -7.56 1.30
N CYS A 253 20.18 -7.67 0.89
CA CYS A 253 19.67 -8.37 -0.28
C CYS A 253 19.94 -9.90 -0.31
N SER A 254 20.30 -10.48 0.84
CA SER A 254 20.52 -11.92 0.95
C SER A 254 19.23 -12.74 1.08
N LYS A 255 18.12 -12.07 1.40
CA LYS A 255 16.80 -12.69 1.57
C LYS A 255 15.72 -11.92 0.81
N VAL A 256 14.64 -12.64 0.49
CA VAL A 256 13.37 -12.09 0.03
C VAL A 256 12.29 -12.52 1.00
N ILE A 257 11.40 -11.59 1.36
CA ILE A 257 10.19 -11.83 2.12
C ILE A 257 8.98 -11.41 1.30
N TRP A 258 7.90 -12.18 1.39
CA TRP A 258 6.68 -11.88 0.64
C TRP A 258 5.44 -12.47 1.31
N ARG A 259 4.28 -12.05 0.86
CA ARG A 259 3.01 -12.66 1.24
C ARG A 259 2.53 -13.61 0.15
N ALA A 260 1.95 -14.74 0.56
CA ALA A 260 1.44 -15.71 -0.40
C ALA A 260 0.21 -16.46 0.12
N SER A 261 -0.62 -16.94 -0.81
CA SER A 261 -1.64 -17.95 -0.52
C SER A 261 -1.21 -19.30 -1.03
N ARG A 262 -1.68 -20.35 -0.38
CA ARG A 262 -1.45 -21.76 -0.81
C ARG A 262 -2.77 -22.52 -0.80
N PRO A 263 -3.74 -22.12 -1.67
CA PRO A 263 -5.05 -22.73 -1.71
C PRO A 263 -4.97 -24.16 -2.24
N THR A 264 -5.88 -25.01 -1.76
CA THR A 264 -6.04 -26.40 -2.21
C THR A 264 -7.51 -26.73 -2.41
N GLY A 265 -7.83 -27.78 -3.18
CA GLY A 265 -9.22 -28.23 -3.38
C GLY A 265 -10.13 -27.10 -3.89
N ASP A 266 -11.25 -26.90 -3.21
CA ASP A 266 -12.25 -25.88 -3.59
C ASP A 266 -11.72 -24.44 -3.50
N GLU A 267 -10.81 -24.16 -2.56
CA GLU A 267 -10.17 -22.85 -2.46
C GLU A 267 -9.28 -22.56 -3.68
N LEU A 268 -8.56 -23.54 -4.20
CA LEU A 268 -7.78 -23.41 -5.43
C LEU A 268 -8.68 -23.16 -6.64
N ALA A 269 -9.79 -23.90 -6.73
CA ALA A 269 -10.77 -23.70 -7.80
C ALA A 269 -11.38 -22.28 -7.75
N ASP A 270 -11.71 -21.76 -6.56
CA ASP A 270 -12.22 -20.39 -6.39
C ASP A 270 -11.13 -19.33 -6.74
N TYR A 271 -9.89 -19.54 -6.31
CA TYR A 271 -8.77 -18.68 -6.67
C TYR A 271 -8.59 -18.59 -8.18
N GLN A 272 -8.52 -19.73 -8.88
CA GLN A 272 -8.37 -19.79 -10.34
C GLN A 272 -9.57 -19.17 -11.09
N ARG A 273 -10.78 -19.34 -10.56
CA ARG A 273 -11.99 -18.69 -11.09
C ARG A 273 -11.92 -17.17 -10.95
N LEU A 274 -11.53 -16.68 -9.79
CA LEU A 274 -11.41 -15.26 -9.51
C LEU A 274 -10.29 -14.61 -10.33
N LEU A 275 -9.14 -15.30 -10.46
CA LEU A 275 -8.00 -14.77 -11.22
C LEU A 275 -8.37 -14.55 -12.71
N LYS A 276 -9.20 -15.43 -13.31
CA LYS A 276 -9.75 -15.21 -14.66
C LYS A 276 -10.64 -13.96 -14.77
N MET A 277 -11.11 -13.44 -13.65
CA MET A 277 -11.88 -12.18 -13.55
C MET A 277 -10.98 -11.03 -13.09
N HIS A 278 -9.67 -11.22 -13.05
CA HIS A 278 -8.68 -10.29 -12.49
C HIS A 278 -8.97 -9.94 -11.03
N LEU A 279 -9.38 -10.93 -10.22
CA LEU A 279 -9.70 -10.78 -8.81
C LEU A 279 -8.92 -11.79 -7.95
N VAL A 280 -8.58 -11.40 -6.72
CA VAL A 280 -7.99 -12.30 -5.71
C VAL A 280 -8.64 -12.06 -4.34
N ARG A 281 -8.68 -13.11 -3.49
CA ARG A 281 -9.10 -12.98 -2.08
C ARG A 281 -7.87 -12.81 -1.19
N PRO A 282 -7.72 -11.68 -0.49
CA PRO A 282 -6.56 -11.45 0.38
C PRO A 282 -6.76 -11.95 1.82
N SER A 283 -7.82 -12.69 2.11
CA SER A 283 -8.23 -13.02 3.48
C SER A 283 -7.40 -14.12 4.15
N LYS A 284 -6.61 -14.87 3.38
CA LYS A 284 -5.73 -15.96 3.86
C LYS A 284 -4.38 -15.87 3.16
N LEU A 285 -3.60 -14.90 3.56
CA LEU A 285 -2.23 -14.73 3.08
C LEU A 285 -1.26 -15.02 4.22
N GLU A 286 -0.22 -15.77 3.94
CA GLU A 286 0.83 -16.08 4.91
C GLU A 286 2.16 -15.46 4.47
N ILE A 287 3.06 -15.23 5.42
CA ILE A 287 4.37 -14.63 5.16
C ILE A 287 5.40 -15.74 4.94
N PHE A 288 6.18 -15.55 3.89
CA PHE A 288 7.26 -16.43 3.49
C PHE A 288 8.59 -15.68 3.45
N VAL A 289 9.68 -16.41 3.69
CA VAL A 289 11.06 -15.93 3.58
C VAL A 289 11.87 -16.96 2.79
N ALA A 290 12.77 -16.50 1.94
CA ALA A 290 13.74 -17.35 1.25
C ALA A 290 15.12 -16.69 1.17
N ASP A 291 16.17 -17.49 1.06
CA ASP A 291 17.52 -17.02 0.74
C ASP A 291 17.63 -16.75 -0.77
N VAL A 292 18.34 -15.70 -1.15
CA VAL A 292 18.69 -15.38 -2.53
C VAL A 292 20.02 -16.04 -2.90
N ALA A 293 19.98 -16.95 -3.86
CA ALA A 293 21.18 -17.60 -4.36
C ALA A 293 21.98 -16.69 -5.32
N ALA A 294 23.23 -17.06 -5.62
CA ALA A 294 24.08 -16.28 -6.51
C ALA A 294 23.53 -16.11 -7.93
N ASP A 295 22.76 -17.06 -8.40
CA ASP A 295 22.06 -17.02 -9.69
C ASP A 295 20.71 -16.27 -9.63
N GLN A 296 20.41 -15.64 -8.49
CA GLN A 296 19.19 -14.89 -8.20
C GLN A 296 17.91 -15.75 -8.09
N THR A 297 18.01 -17.07 -7.90
CA THR A 297 16.89 -17.94 -7.55
C THR A 297 16.63 -17.91 -6.05
N LEU A 298 15.41 -18.29 -5.63
CA LEU A 298 15.05 -18.42 -4.22
C LEU A 298 15.34 -19.83 -3.72
N THR A 299 15.95 -19.94 -2.55
CA THR A 299 16.30 -21.21 -1.89
C THR A 299 15.89 -21.20 -0.44
N LYS A 300 15.77 -22.36 0.18
CA LYS A 300 15.44 -22.51 1.61
C LYS A 300 14.18 -21.73 2.01
N THR A 301 13.15 -21.80 1.21
CA THR A 301 11.89 -21.13 1.51
C THR A 301 11.27 -21.65 2.80
N VAL A 302 10.90 -20.74 3.69
CA VAL A 302 10.22 -20.99 4.97
C VAL A 302 8.91 -20.22 4.99
N GLN A 303 7.82 -20.89 5.34
CA GLN A 303 6.56 -20.25 5.71
C GLN A 303 6.69 -19.79 7.18
N VAL A 304 6.66 -18.48 7.39
CA VAL A 304 6.89 -17.87 8.72
C VAL A 304 5.61 -17.79 9.54
N THR A 305 4.49 -17.46 8.90
CA THR A 305 3.16 -17.42 9.55
C THR A 305 2.30 -18.57 9.05
N ASN A 306 1.40 -19.07 9.93
CA ASN A 306 0.41 -20.09 9.58
C ASN A 306 -0.83 -19.91 10.48
N ASN A 307 -1.46 -18.74 10.37
CA ASN A 307 -2.56 -18.36 11.24
C ASN A 307 -3.92 -18.28 10.50
N GLY A 308 -3.93 -18.46 9.19
CA GLY A 308 -5.13 -18.46 8.35
C GLY A 308 -5.84 -17.10 8.30
N LYS A 309 -5.10 -16.02 8.53
CA LYS A 309 -5.58 -14.65 8.54
C LYS A 309 -5.05 -13.87 7.34
N ALA A 310 -5.45 -12.62 7.26
CA ALA A 310 -4.87 -11.70 6.31
C ALA A 310 -3.56 -11.14 6.87
N ASN A 311 -2.43 -11.55 6.28
CA ASN A 311 -1.10 -11.07 6.63
C ASN A 311 -0.48 -10.39 5.41
N PHE A 312 0.03 -9.15 5.57
CA PHE A 312 0.64 -8.39 4.46
C PHE A 312 1.82 -7.54 4.88
N ALA A 313 2.34 -6.77 3.90
CA ALA A 313 3.38 -5.78 4.05
C ALA A 313 4.53 -6.27 4.95
N PRO A 314 5.12 -7.45 4.65
CA PRO A 314 6.25 -7.92 5.43
C PRO A 314 7.47 -7.05 5.16
N TYR A 315 8.27 -6.78 6.20
CA TYR A 315 9.54 -6.09 6.06
C TYR A 315 10.62 -6.68 6.97
N MET A 316 11.80 -6.97 6.41
CA MET A 316 12.91 -7.56 7.18
C MET A 316 13.53 -6.53 8.11
N HIS A 317 13.72 -6.90 9.38
CA HIS A 317 14.57 -6.12 10.27
C HIS A 317 16.03 -6.16 9.77
N PRO A 318 16.81 -5.07 9.88
CA PRO A 318 18.19 -5.03 9.38
C PRO A 318 19.13 -6.08 10.00
N ASP A 319 18.74 -6.75 11.09
CA ASP A 319 19.49 -7.88 11.67
C ASP A 319 19.35 -9.19 10.87
N ASN A 320 18.48 -9.27 9.87
CA ASN A 320 18.17 -10.45 9.05
C ASN A 320 17.65 -11.67 9.81
N THR A 321 17.26 -11.50 11.08
CA THR A 321 16.74 -12.58 11.94
C THR A 321 15.29 -12.39 12.34
N ARG A 322 14.80 -11.17 12.29
CA ARG A 322 13.41 -10.77 12.61
C ARG A 322 12.78 -10.07 11.41
N LEU A 323 11.47 -10.11 11.33
CA LEU A 323 10.70 -9.35 10.35
C LEU A 323 9.45 -8.77 10.99
N LEU A 324 8.97 -7.66 10.42
CA LEU A 324 7.66 -7.10 10.68
C LEU A 324 6.67 -7.62 9.65
N TYR A 325 5.41 -7.71 10.03
CA TYR A 325 4.29 -7.94 9.12
C TYR A 325 3.01 -7.36 9.71
N VAL A 326 2.01 -7.14 8.88
CA VAL A 326 0.71 -6.59 9.26
C VAL A 326 -0.32 -7.70 9.28
N SER A 327 -1.14 -7.76 10.31
CA SER A 327 -2.16 -8.81 10.43
C SER A 327 -3.40 -8.35 11.17
N ASN A 328 -4.55 -8.88 10.75
CA ASN A 328 -5.82 -8.69 11.47
C ASN A 328 -6.11 -9.80 12.51
N LYS A 329 -5.12 -10.60 12.84
CA LYS A 329 -5.30 -11.75 13.76
C LYS A 329 -5.71 -11.35 15.18
N GLY A 330 -5.36 -10.12 15.59
CA GLY A 330 -5.69 -9.56 16.91
C GLY A 330 -7.16 -9.14 17.05
N ASP A 331 -7.85 -8.92 15.94
CA ASP A 331 -9.25 -8.51 15.96
C ASP A 331 -10.20 -9.69 15.62
N PRO A 332 -11.10 -10.09 16.55
CA PRO A 332 -12.10 -11.13 16.29
C PRO A 332 -13.03 -10.83 15.10
N LYS A 333 -13.20 -9.55 14.74
CA LYS A 333 -14.00 -9.11 13.60
C LYS A 333 -13.21 -9.06 12.30
N GLY A 334 -11.87 -9.18 12.39
CA GLY A 334 -10.95 -9.15 11.25
C GLY A 334 -10.89 -7.82 10.51
N ARG A 335 -11.17 -6.71 11.18
CA ARG A 335 -11.25 -5.36 10.58
C ARG A 335 -10.07 -4.49 10.95
N ASP A 336 -9.52 -4.69 12.14
CA ASP A 336 -8.37 -3.97 12.63
C ASP A 336 -7.09 -4.71 12.29
N PHE A 337 -6.09 -3.97 11.86
CA PHE A 337 -4.80 -4.48 11.46
C PHE A 337 -3.71 -3.81 12.27
N ASP A 338 -2.83 -4.64 12.79
CA ASP A 338 -1.66 -4.21 13.57
C ASP A 338 -0.37 -4.71 12.95
N ILE A 339 0.71 -4.06 13.34
CA ILE A 339 2.07 -4.49 13.05
C ILE A 339 2.51 -5.51 14.10
N TYR A 340 3.04 -6.62 13.63
CA TYR A 340 3.65 -7.70 14.44
C TYR A 340 5.10 -7.88 14.04
N MET A 341 5.92 -8.32 14.98
CA MET A 341 7.28 -8.77 14.76
C MET A 341 7.38 -10.26 15.03
N VAL A 342 8.17 -10.97 14.21
CA VAL A 342 8.42 -12.41 14.39
C VAL A 342 9.82 -12.75 13.89
N LYS A 343 10.44 -13.82 14.40
CA LYS A 343 11.68 -14.33 13.84
C LYS A 343 11.42 -15.05 12.51
N VAL A 344 12.45 -15.13 11.68
CA VAL A 344 12.38 -15.81 10.37
C VAL A 344 12.02 -17.30 10.46
N ASP A 345 12.18 -17.94 11.62
CA ASP A 345 11.76 -19.32 11.91
C ASP A 345 10.32 -19.42 12.43
N GLY A 346 9.59 -18.31 12.51
CA GLY A 346 8.21 -18.24 13.00
C GLY A 346 8.08 -18.16 14.54
N SER A 347 9.18 -18.16 15.28
CA SER A 347 9.16 -18.06 16.74
C SER A 347 9.20 -16.63 17.25
N GLY A 348 8.87 -16.43 18.53
CA GLY A 348 9.06 -15.16 19.23
C GLY A 348 8.20 -14.03 18.70
N GLU A 349 6.98 -14.34 18.30
CA GLU A 349 6.04 -13.35 17.78
C GLU A 349 5.60 -12.34 18.86
N GLU A 350 5.53 -11.06 18.46
CA GLU A 350 5.11 -9.96 19.31
C GLU A 350 4.27 -8.94 18.53
N ARG A 351 3.21 -8.40 19.15
CA ARG A 351 2.44 -7.28 18.63
C ARG A 351 3.17 -5.97 18.92
N ILE A 352 3.43 -5.16 17.88
CA ILE A 352 4.20 -3.92 17.96
C ILE A 352 3.27 -2.71 18.14
N THR A 353 2.18 -2.66 17.39
CA THR A 353 1.18 -1.59 17.50
C THR A 353 -0.08 -2.08 18.19
N THR A 354 -0.75 -1.19 18.91
CA THR A 354 -1.92 -1.49 19.76
C THR A 354 -3.04 -0.47 19.59
N ASN A 355 -2.90 0.45 18.66
CA ASN A 355 -3.92 1.42 18.32
C ASN A 355 -5.20 0.70 17.84
N PRO A 356 -6.41 1.13 18.25
CA PRO A 356 -7.66 0.45 17.88
C PRO A 356 -8.15 0.77 16.45
N SER A 357 -7.25 1.13 15.56
CA SER A 357 -7.49 1.37 14.15
C SER A 357 -6.26 0.94 13.35
N PHE A 358 -6.41 0.85 12.04
CA PHE A 358 -5.39 0.37 11.11
C PHE A 358 -3.99 0.93 11.37
N ASP A 359 -3.02 0.04 11.51
CA ASP A 359 -1.58 0.29 11.46
C ASP A 359 -0.94 -0.67 10.45
N GLY A 360 -0.14 -0.14 9.50
CA GLY A 360 0.39 -0.98 8.44
C GLY A 360 1.57 -0.40 7.67
N PHE A 361 2.06 -1.14 6.69
CA PHE A 361 3.16 -0.76 5.80
C PHE A 361 4.44 -0.33 6.55
N PRO A 362 4.93 -1.16 7.48
CA PRO A 362 6.13 -0.82 8.22
C PRO A 362 7.37 -0.95 7.34
N MET A 363 8.30 -0.02 7.46
CA MET A 363 9.64 -0.12 6.90
C MET A 363 10.67 0.47 7.84
N PHE A 364 11.75 -0.28 8.09
CA PHE A 364 12.91 0.26 8.81
C PHE A 364 13.72 1.21 7.95
N SER A 365 14.31 2.24 8.58
CA SER A 365 15.41 2.96 7.95
C SER A 365 16.59 2.01 7.71
N PRO A 366 17.47 2.28 6.72
CA PRO A 366 18.61 1.42 6.42
C PRO A 366 19.54 1.14 7.60
N ASP A 367 19.61 2.06 8.57
CA ASP A 367 20.39 1.89 9.82
C ASP A 367 19.62 1.19 10.95
N GLY A 368 18.35 0.83 10.73
CA GLY A 368 17.48 0.15 11.69
C GLY A 368 17.01 1.00 12.88
N LYS A 369 17.31 2.30 12.90
CA LYS A 369 17.00 3.16 14.06
C LYS A 369 15.64 3.80 14.00
N LYS A 370 14.99 3.81 12.85
CA LYS A 370 13.67 4.40 12.65
C LYS A 370 12.75 3.39 12.00
N LEU A 371 11.46 3.51 12.33
CA LEU A 371 10.37 2.82 11.66
C LEU A 371 9.44 3.86 11.06
N VAL A 372 9.18 3.79 9.75
CA VAL A 372 8.06 4.47 9.11
C VAL A 372 6.89 3.50 8.99
N PHE A 373 5.68 3.96 9.19
CA PHE A 373 4.46 3.16 9.05
C PHE A 373 3.25 4.04 8.73
N SER A 374 2.21 3.44 8.18
CA SER A 374 0.94 4.12 7.93
C SER A 374 -0.05 3.77 9.04
N SER A 375 -0.86 4.75 9.45
CA SER A 375 -1.82 4.57 10.53
C SER A 375 -3.05 5.46 10.36
N ASN A 376 -4.17 4.99 10.91
CA ASN A 376 -5.39 5.79 11.07
C ASN A 376 -5.47 6.43 12.45
N ARG A 377 -4.41 6.36 13.27
CA ARG A 377 -4.31 7.06 14.56
C ARG A 377 -4.32 8.58 14.35
N ALA A 378 -4.78 9.32 15.34
CA ALA A 378 -4.79 10.79 15.35
C ALA A 378 -5.45 11.44 14.12
N ASN A 379 -6.36 10.75 13.43
CA ASN A 379 -7.02 11.25 12.24
C ASN A 379 -7.97 12.42 12.53
N GLY A 380 -7.93 13.43 11.65
CA GLY A 380 -8.86 14.55 11.64
C GLY A 380 -10.21 14.17 11.08
N THR A 381 -10.22 13.37 10.05
CA THR A 381 -11.39 12.93 9.30
C THR A 381 -11.45 11.40 9.31
N PRO A 382 -12.64 10.79 9.53
CA PRO A 382 -12.82 9.36 9.37
C PRO A 382 -12.43 8.91 7.95
N GLY A 383 -11.61 7.85 7.87
CA GLY A 383 -11.11 7.31 6.60
C GLY A 383 -9.73 7.83 6.18
N ASP A 384 -9.21 8.89 6.82
CA ASP A 384 -7.84 9.32 6.59
C ASP A 384 -6.86 8.22 7.02
N THR A 385 -5.80 8.06 6.26
CA THR A 385 -4.62 7.28 6.63
C THR A 385 -3.39 8.17 6.48
N ASN A 386 -2.53 8.19 7.48
CA ASN A 386 -1.37 9.06 7.47
C ASN A 386 -0.08 8.27 7.73
N VAL A 387 1.04 8.85 7.29
CA VAL A 387 2.38 8.31 7.50
C VAL A 387 2.94 8.83 8.81
N PHE A 388 3.50 7.93 9.61
CA PHE A 388 4.15 8.20 10.89
C PHE A 388 5.58 7.69 10.88
N MET A 389 6.43 8.33 11.67
CA MET A 389 7.81 7.94 11.91
C MET A 389 8.02 7.77 13.41
N ALA A 390 8.70 6.71 13.81
CA ALA A 390 9.12 6.48 15.18
C ALA A 390 10.64 6.23 15.27
N ASP A 391 11.25 6.54 16.39
CA ASP A 391 12.53 5.96 16.76
C ASP A 391 12.28 4.52 17.22
N TRP A 392 13.06 3.56 16.67
CA TRP A 392 12.97 2.15 17.03
C TRP A 392 13.81 1.85 18.26
N VAL A 393 13.24 1.09 19.19
CA VAL A 393 13.93 0.59 20.40
C VAL A 393 13.73 -0.93 20.47
N ASP A 394 14.84 -1.66 20.56
CA ASP A 394 14.85 -3.13 20.71
C ASP A 394 14.32 -3.61 22.08
#